data_3ad0c33e9c409c7557aa3fa75dfb2817
#
_entry.id   3ad0c33e9c409c7557aa3fa75dfb2817
#
_cell.length_a   1.000
_cell.length_b   1.000
_cell.length_c   1.000
_cell.angle_alpha   90.00
_cell.angle_beta   90.00
_cell.angle_gamma   90.00
#
_symmetry.space_group_name_H-M   'P 1'
#
loop_
_entity.id
_entity.type
_entity.pdbx_description
1 polymer ?
#
loop_
_entity_poly.entity_id
_entity_poly.type
_entity_poly.pdbx_seq_one_letter_code
_entity_poly.pdbx_strand_id
1 'polypeptide(L)'
;MARTTDDQRRPAGPEPWWTDAWEIDFAGEVGSEVVGGFVRLALLPNQGLAWWWTSLLTPRLVAVRDHEVPLPRTGLEVRADGLWGELVCETPLEHWSIGLEAFGIAYDDPADAWGDEWGERLPVGLDLEWEATDGPGGVAPAGPAPGGAAAVGYAQPGRVHGEILVGPTERLALAGTGFRSRSSGVLDWWTEGPHRRMAWVGPGGTARAGDPDRASVLGRAPVLVTAPARPPVRLDRALCRVEGPDGGAGWAERLPG
;
A
#
# COMPACT_ATOMS: atom_id res chain seq x y z
N MET A 1 12.91 16.20 8.51
CA MET A 1 13.72 14.99 8.63
C MET A 1 12.95 14.04 9.53
N ALA A 2 12.62 12.84 9.08
CA ALA A 2 11.92 11.85 9.91
C ALA A 2 12.83 11.40 11.07
N ARG A 3 12.19 11.00 12.17
CA ARG A 3 12.85 10.51 13.38
C ARG A 3 12.47 9.06 13.60
N THR A 4 13.30 8.30 14.29
CA THR A 4 13.00 6.89 14.64
C THR A 4 11.66 6.71 15.38
N THR A 5 11.23 7.72 16.15
CA THR A 5 9.91 7.73 16.80
C THR A 5 8.74 7.92 15.84
N ASP A 6 9.00 8.36 14.61
CA ASP A 6 7.94 8.56 13.60
C ASP A 6 7.40 7.23 13.04
N ASP A 7 8.10 6.12 13.28
CA ASP A 7 7.66 4.76 12.96
C ASP A 7 6.68 4.18 13.97
N GLN A 8 6.59 4.76 15.15
CA GLN A 8 5.67 4.30 16.19
C GLN A 8 4.24 4.79 15.94
N ARG A 9 3.28 4.11 16.54
CA ARG A 9 1.88 4.57 16.56
C ARG A 9 1.80 5.96 17.21
N ARG A 10 1.04 6.84 16.58
CA ARG A 10 0.80 8.19 17.08
C ARG A 10 -0.48 8.25 17.92
N PRO A 11 -0.50 9.09 18.95
CA PRO A 11 -1.74 9.40 19.66
C PRO A 11 -2.79 9.94 18.71
N ALA A 12 -4.05 9.53 18.91
CA ALA A 12 -5.15 10.02 18.10
C ALA A 12 -5.38 11.52 18.28
N GLY A 13 -5.62 12.23 17.20
CA GLY A 13 -6.22 13.56 17.23
C GLY A 13 -7.71 13.47 17.61
N PRO A 14 -8.37 14.62 17.86
CA PRO A 14 -9.77 14.64 18.30
C PRO A 14 -10.79 14.39 17.17
N GLU A 15 -10.35 14.42 15.92
CA GLU A 15 -11.23 14.32 14.76
C GLU A 15 -11.77 12.89 14.59
N PRO A 16 -13.04 12.70 14.27
CA PRO A 16 -13.64 11.37 14.13
C PRO A 16 -12.91 10.44 13.15
N TRP A 17 -12.38 11.00 12.05
CA TRP A 17 -11.68 10.27 11.00
C TRP A 17 -10.16 10.43 11.07
N TRP A 18 -9.63 10.69 12.25
CA TRP A 18 -8.19 10.69 12.46
C TRP A 18 -7.62 9.28 12.22
N THR A 19 -6.58 9.23 11.41
CA THR A 19 -5.98 7.98 10.93
C THR A 19 -4.50 7.97 11.23
N ASP A 20 -3.97 6.78 11.49
CA ASP A 20 -2.56 6.49 11.61
C ASP A 20 -2.24 5.32 10.69
N ALA A 21 -1.49 5.56 9.59
CA ALA A 21 -1.38 4.59 8.52
C ALA A 21 0.06 4.30 8.09
N TRP A 22 0.29 3.04 7.73
CA TRP A 22 1.49 2.51 7.10
C TRP A 22 1.11 1.90 5.76
N GLU A 23 1.91 2.16 4.77
CA GLU A 23 1.76 1.56 3.46
C GLU A 23 3.14 1.16 2.93
N ILE A 24 3.22 -0.03 2.36
CA ILE A 24 4.39 -0.52 1.65
C ILE A 24 3.91 -0.95 0.27
N ASP A 25 4.41 -0.30 -0.76
CA ASP A 25 4.22 -0.72 -2.14
C ASP A 25 5.49 -1.37 -2.67
N PHE A 26 5.34 -2.16 -3.73
CA PHE A 26 6.48 -2.80 -4.38
C PHE A 26 6.19 -3.12 -5.84
N ALA A 27 7.28 -3.20 -6.59
CA ALA A 27 7.33 -3.73 -7.94
C ALA A 27 8.64 -4.51 -8.14
N GLY A 28 8.57 -5.67 -8.76
CA GLY A 28 9.72 -6.53 -9.03
C GLY A 28 9.47 -7.42 -10.22
N GLU A 29 10.47 -8.21 -10.58
CA GLU A 29 10.38 -9.17 -11.67
C GLU A 29 10.39 -10.60 -11.12
N VAL A 30 9.47 -11.42 -11.64
CA VAL A 30 9.43 -12.86 -11.41
C VAL A 30 9.53 -13.53 -12.77
N GLY A 31 10.69 -14.10 -13.09
CA GLY A 31 10.98 -14.54 -14.45
C GLY A 31 11.03 -13.38 -15.42
N SER A 32 10.12 -13.34 -16.40
CA SER A 32 9.99 -12.26 -17.39
C SER A 32 8.80 -11.33 -17.11
N GLU A 33 8.05 -11.57 -16.06
CA GLU A 33 6.84 -10.80 -15.75
C GLU A 33 7.10 -9.81 -14.63
N VAL A 34 6.49 -8.63 -14.73
CA VAL A 34 6.50 -7.66 -13.65
C VAL A 34 5.35 -7.99 -12.70
N VAL A 35 5.71 -8.21 -11.45
CA VAL A 35 4.79 -8.40 -10.34
C VAL A 35 4.84 -7.17 -9.46
N GLY A 36 3.71 -6.74 -8.98
CA GLY A 36 3.66 -5.63 -8.03
C GLY A 36 2.53 -5.79 -7.03
N GLY A 37 2.63 -5.06 -5.96
CA GLY A 37 1.61 -5.06 -4.94
C GLY A 37 1.75 -3.89 -3.98
N PHE A 38 0.79 -3.78 -3.09
CA PHE A 38 0.88 -2.91 -1.93
C PHE A 38 0.13 -3.51 -0.75
N VAL A 39 0.59 -3.17 0.43
CA VAL A 39 -0.06 -3.46 1.71
C VAL A 39 -0.26 -2.14 2.42
N ARG A 40 -1.47 -1.91 2.91
CA ARG A 40 -1.80 -0.75 3.73
C ARG A 40 -2.55 -1.17 4.97
N LEU A 41 -2.05 -0.75 6.12
CA LEU A 41 -2.75 -0.79 7.40
C LEU A 41 -3.05 0.65 7.82
N ALA A 42 -4.32 0.95 8.06
CA ALA A 42 -4.75 2.23 8.60
C ALA A 42 -5.52 2.02 9.89
N LEU A 43 -5.03 2.58 10.97
CA LEU A 43 -5.70 2.59 12.27
C LEU A 43 -6.63 3.79 12.36
N LEU A 44 -7.88 3.56 12.74
CA LEU A 44 -8.90 4.58 12.97
C LEU A 44 -9.34 4.53 14.44
N PRO A 45 -8.52 5.05 15.37
CA PRO A 45 -8.73 4.83 16.80
C PRO A 45 -10.05 5.41 17.30
N ASN A 46 -10.53 6.53 16.73
CA ASN A 46 -11.79 7.16 17.13
C ASN A 46 -13.03 6.42 16.59
N GLN A 47 -12.85 5.46 15.66
CA GLN A 47 -13.87 4.53 15.19
C GLN A 47 -13.74 3.15 15.84
N GLY A 48 -12.66 2.87 16.56
CA GLY A 48 -12.36 1.55 17.11
C GLY A 48 -12.02 0.49 16.07
N LEU A 49 -11.63 0.90 14.87
CA LEU A 49 -11.41 0.04 13.70
C LEU A 49 -10.01 0.20 13.13
N ALA A 50 -9.62 -0.77 12.34
CA ALA A 50 -8.51 -0.70 11.41
C ALA A 50 -8.99 -1.10 10.01
N TRP A 51 -8.31 -0.60 8.98
CA TRP A 51 -8.49 -1.00 7.60
C TRP A 51 -7.24 -1.72 7.12
N TRP A 52 -7.45 -2.87 6.51
CA TRP A 52 -6.40 -3.62 5.85
C TRP A 52 -6.67 -3.70 4.35
N TRP A 53 -5.69 -3.30 3.55
CA TRP A 53 -5.72 -3.44 2.11
C TRP A 53 -4.45 -4.08 1.62
N THR A 54 -4.61 -5.09 0.78
CA THR A 54 -3.54 -5.66 -0.03
C THR A 54 -4.06 -5.84 -1.44
N SER A 55 -3.27 -5.46 -2.42
CA SER A 55 -3.51 -5.79 -3.81
C SER A 55 -2.22 -6.33 -4.40
N LEU A 56 -2.34 -7.43 -5.13
CA LEU A 56 -1.27 -8.08 -5.85
C LEU A 56 -1.63 -8.09 -7.33
N LEU A 57 -0.74 -7.62 -8.17
CA LEU A 57 -0.75 -7.77 -9.61
C LEU A 57 0.28 -8.84 -9.96
N THR A 58 -0.17 -10.06 -9.97
CA THR A 58 0.37 -11.24 -10.62
C THR A 58 -0.46 -11.40 -11.89
N PRO A 59 -0.40 -12.31 -12.82
CA PRO A 59 -1.18 -12.19 -14.07
C PRO A 59 -2.61 -11.68 -13.92
N ARG A 60 -3.22 -11.92 -12.74
CA ARG A 60 -4.54 -11.38 -12.34
C ARG A 60 -4.37 -10.38 -11.18
N LEU A 61 -5.37 -9.51 -10.99
CA LEU A 61 -5.51 -8.76 -9.76
C LEU A 61 -6.02 -9.67 -8.64
N VAL A 62 -5.29 -9.73 -7.53
CA VAL A 62 -5.76 -10.39 -6.30
C VAL A 62 -5.81 -9.34 -5.20
N ALA A 63 -6.97 -9.19 -4.55
CA ALA A 63 -7.15 -8.19 -3.50
C ALA A 63 -7.68 -8.80 -2.21
N VAL A 64 -7.14 -8.32 -1.10
CA VAL A 64 -7.63 -8.53 0.27
C VAL A 64 -8.04 -7.17 0.80
N ARG A 65 -9.30 -7.00 1.20
CA ARG A 65 -9.81 -5.73 1.72
C ARG A 65 -10.72 -5.98 2.90
N ASP A 66 -10.42 -5.33 3.99
CA ASP A 66 -11.26 -5.33 5.17
C ASP A 66 -11.25 -3.93 5.80
N HIS A 67 -12.43 -3.34 5.95
CA HIS A 67 -12.66 -2.02 6.54
C HIS A 67 -13.25 -2.10 7.96
N GLU A 68 -13.42 -3.30 8.50
CA GLU A 68 -14.05 -3.53 9.81
C GLU A 68 -13.17 -4.35 10.76
N VAL A 69 -11.86 -4.40 10.47
CA VAL A 69 -10.91 -5.11 11.33
C VAL A 69 -10.92 -4.48 12.72
N PRO A 70 -11.03 -5.26 13.81
CA PRO A 70 -10.92 -4.73 15.15
C PRO A 70 -9.61 -3.99 15.38
N LEU A 71 -9.68 -2.81 15.99
CA LEU A 71 -8.48 -2.01 16.28
C LEU A 71 -7.53 -2.79 17.21
N PRO A 72 -6.26 -3.03 16.80
CA PRO A 72 -5.30 -3.71 17.66
C PRO A 72 -4.98 -2.86 18.89
N ARG A 73 -4.88 -3.49 20.06
CA ARG A 73 -4.55 -2.81 21.31
C ARG A 73 -3.15 -2.21 21.29
N THR A 74 -2.20 -2.97 20.78
CA THR A 74 -0.78 -2.58 20.66
C THR A 74 -0.23 -3.14 19.35
N GLY A 75 0.90 -2.60 18.89
CA GLY A 75 1.55 -3.08 17.66
C GLY A 75 0.73 -2.83 16.39
N LEU A 76 1.08 -3.54 15.34
CA LEU A 76 0.47 -3.45 14.01
C LEU A 76 0.03 -4.83 13.51
N GLU A 77 -0.24 -5.76 14.41
CA GLU A 77 -0.86 -7.04 14.09
C GLU A 77 -2.38 -6.89 14.11
N VAL A 78 -3.05 -7.36 13.08
CA VAL A 78 -4.50 -7.35 12.93
C VAL A 78 -5.03 -8.75 12.67
N ARG A 79 -6.24 -9.01 13.17
CA ARG A 79 -6.95 -10.29 12.97
C ARG A 79 -8.43 -10.03 12.74
N ALA A 80 -8.94 -10.66 11.70
CA ALA A 80 -10.37 -10.73 11.38
C ALA A 80 -10.69 -12.10 10.80
N ASP A 81 -11.95 -12.36 10.45
CA ASP A 81 -12.35 -13.62 9.84
C ASP A 81 -11.65 -13.80 8.47
N GLY A 82 -10.78 -14.83 8.38
CA GLY A 82 -10.01 -15.10 7.16
C GLY A 82 -8.91 -14.09 6.85
N LEU A 83 -8.48 -13.30 7.85
CA LEU A 83 -7.37 -12.34 7.76
C LEU A 83 -6.50 -12.39 9.02
N TRP A 84 -5.23 -12.67 8.85
CA TRP A 84 -4.15 -12.27 9.75
C TRP A 84 -3.16 -11.43 8.97
N GLY A 85 -2.81 -10.26 9.49
CA GLY A 85 -1.84 -9.37 8.88
C GLY A 85 -0.98 -8.69 9.93
N GLU A 86 0.31 -8.49 9.62
CA GLU A 86 1.24 -7.87 10.55
C GLU A 86 2.26 -7.02 9.80
N LEU A 87 2.58 -5.85 10.36
CA LEU A 87 3.71 -5.02 9.98
C LEU A 87 4.63 -4.88 11.18
N VAL A 88 5.87 -5.35 11.06
CA VAL A 88 6.85 -5.29 12.15
C VAL A 88 7.97 -4.31 11.80
N CYS A 89 8.20 -3.34 12.67
CA CYS A 89 9.36 -2.45 12.58
C CYS A 89 10.55 -3.15 13.25
N GLU A 90 11.39 -3.80 12.49
CA GLU A 90 12.60 -4.48 12.97
C GLU A 90 13.67 -3.46 13.38
N THR A 91 13.90 -2.50 12.50
CA THR A 91 14.80 -1.37 12.77
C THR A 91 14.16 -0.10 12.23
N PRO A 92 13.87 0.89 13.08
CA PRO A 92 13.22 2.14 12.67
C PRO A 92 13.95 2.83 11.52
N LEU A 93 13.20 3.21 10.48
CA LEU A 93 13.66 3.84 9.25
C LEU A 93 14.57 2.97 8.37
N GLU A 94 14.84 1.74 8.72
CA GLU A 94 15.78 0.87 8.01
C GLU A 94 15.17 -0.44 7.54
N HIS A 95 14.41 -1.15 8.40
CA HIS A 95 13.98 -2.51 8.11
C HIS A 95 12.58 -2.80 8.68
N TRP A 96 11.73 -3.40 7.84
CA TRP A 96 10.37 -3.81 8.18
C TRP A 96 10.04 -5.17 7.58
N SER A 97 9.34 -5.99 8.38
CA SER A 97 8.77 -7.26 7.96
C SER A 97 7.27 -7.10 7.71
N ILE A 98 6.75 -7.78 6.69
CA ILE A 98 5.36 -7.76 6.27
C ILE A 98 4.83 -9.19 6.22
N GLY A 99 3.92 -9.54 7.12
CA GLY A 99 3.24 -10.82 7.15
C GLY A 99 1.77 -10.70 6.75
N LEU A 100 1.28 -11.66 5.95
CA LEU A 100 -0.13 -11.79 5.61
C LEU A 100 -0.50 -13.26 5.43
N GLU A 101 -1.58 -13.68 6.06
CA GLU A 101 -2.32 -14.89 5.75
C GLU A 101 -3.80 -14.54 5.63
N ALA A 102 -4.35 -14.65 4.43
CA ALA A 102 -5.73 -14.22 4.19
C ALA A 102 -6.39 -15.01 3.07
N PHE A 103 -7.70 -14.81 2.92
CA PHE A 103 -8.42 -15.12 1.70
C PHE A 103 -8.65 -13.84 0.90
N GLY A 104 -8.11 -13.81 -0.31
CA GLY A 104 -8.31 -12.72 -1.26
C GLY A 104 -9.30 -13.09 -2.35
N ILE A 105 -9.71 -12.08 -3.12
CA ILE A 105 -10.51 -12.23 -4.32
C ILE A 105 -9.62 -11.97 -5.53
N ALA A 106 -9.57 -12.95 -6.44
CA ALA A 106 -8.90 -12.80 -7.74
C ALA A 106 -9.91 -12.34 -8.80
N TYR A 107 -9.57 -11.29 -9.51
CA TYR A 107 -10.41 -10.68 -10.54
C TYR A 107 -9.80 -10.91 -11.93
N ASP A 108 -10.62 -11.36 -12.88
CA ASP A 108 -10.22 -11.47 -14.29
C ASP A 108 -10.20 -10.08 -14.95
N ASP A 109 -11.17 -9.23 -14.62
CA ASP A 109 -11.16 -7.81 -14.97
C ASP A 109 -10.95 -6.98 -13.69
N PRO A 110 -9.87 -6.18 -13.59
CA PRO A 110 -9.65 -5.28 -12.47
C PRO A 110 -10.79 -4.30 -12.19
N ALA A 111 -11.63 -4.00 -13.19
CA ALA A 111 -12.79 -3.12 -13.01
C ALA A 111 -13.87 -3.75 -12.10
N ASP A 112 -13.93 -5.07 -12.00
CA ASP A 112 -14.86 -5.76 -11.10
C ASP A 112 -14.57 -5.46 -9.63
N ALA A 113 -13.33 -5.06 -9.32
CA ALA A 113 -12.93 -4.67 -7.98
C ALA A 113 -13.51 -3.31 -7.51
N TRP A 114 -14.25 -2.60 -8.36
CA TRP A 114 -15.07 -1.42 -7.97
C TRP A 114 -16.44 -1.78 -7.39
N GLY A 115 -16.90 -3.00 -7.59
CA GLY A 115 -18.22 -3.44 -7.21
C GLY A 115 -18.21 -4.43 -6.06
N ASP A 116 -19.24 -5.25 -6.05
CA ASP A 116 -19.35 -6.39 -5.15
C ASP A 116 -18.22 -7.38 -5.43
N GLU A 117 -17.86 -8.17 -4.41
CA GLU A 117 -16.75 -9.11 -4.43
C GLU A 117 -17.03 -10.34 -5.35
N TRP A 118 -17.19 -10.08 -6.65
CA TRP A 118 -17.34 -11.10 -7.67
C TRP A 118 -15.96 -11.51 -8.19
N GLY A 119 -15.50 -12.66 -7.77
CA GLY A 119 -14.24 -13.22 -8.19
C GLY A 119 -13.97 -14.57 -7.52
N GLU A 120 -12.88 -15.19 -7.87
CA GLU A 120 -12.44 -16.43 -7.26
C GLU A 120 -11.81 -16.16 -5.90
N ARG A 121 -12.38 -16.76 -4.86
CA ARG A 121 -11.78 -16.66 -3.51
C ARG A 121 -10.63 -17.66 -3.40
N LEU A 122 -9.46 -17.19 -3.05
CA LEU A 122 -8.26 -18.02 -2.92
C LEU A 122 -7.38 -17.57 -1.73
N PRO A 123 -6.56 -18.47 -1.18
CA PRO A 123 -5.60 -18.10 -0.14
C PRO A 123 -4.51 -17.19 -0.70
N VAL A 124 -4.12 -16.22 0.12
CA VAL A 124 -3.03 -15.27 -0.15
C VAL A 124 -2.10 -15.23 1.05
N GLY A 125 -0.81 -15.30 0.79
CA GLY A 125 0.22 -15.15 1.82
C GLY A 125 1.30 -14.16 1.39
N LEU A 126 1.81 -13.39 2.32
CA LEU A 126 3.01 -12.58 2.17
C LEU A 126 3.98 -12.88 3.31
N ASP A 127 5.23 -13.05 2.95
CA ASP A 127 6.37 -13.06 3.86
C ASP A 127 7.46 -12.22 3.19
N LEU A 128 7.39 -10.90 3.45
CA LEU A 128 8.21 -9.92 2.74
C LEU A 128 9.01 -9.08 3.73
N GLU A 129 10.19 -8.70 3.29
CA GLU A 129 11.08 -7.75 3.96
C GLU A 129 11.21 -6.49 3.10
N TRP A 130 11.10 -5.33 3.76
CA TRP A 130 11.41 -4.03 3.18
C TRP A 130 12.66 -3.46 3.85
N GLU A 131 13.67 -3.09 3.06
CA GLU A 131 14.92 -2.50 3.53
C GLU A 131 15.18 -1.16 2.84
N ALA A 132 15.49 -0.12 3.62
CA ALA A 132 15.82 1.21 3.09
C ALA A 132 17.05 1.16 2.17
N THR A 133 16.99 1.83 1.02
CA THR A 133 18.14 1.93 0.10
C THR A 133 19.09 3.06 0.48
N ASP A 134 18.62 4.12 1.12
CA ASP A 134 19.38 5.36 1.39
C ASP A 134 19.59 5.64 2.90
N GLY A 135 19.34 4.65 3.77
CA GLY A 135 19.41 4.85 5.21
C GLY A 135 18.45 5.96 5.72
N PRO A 136 18.58 6.42 6.96
CA PRO A 136 17.65 7.40 7.56
C PRO A 136 17.60 8.77 6.87
N GLY A 137 18.54 9.06 5.97
CA GLY A 137 18.62 10.34 5.23
C GLY A 137 17.76 10.40 3.97
N GLY A 138 17.36 9.26 3.40
CA GLY A 138 16.59 9.16 2.15
C GLY A 138 15.07 9.41 2.28
N VAL A 139 14.65 9.96 3.42
CA VAL A 139 13.23 10.18 3.72
C VAL A 139 12.74 11.47 3.03
N ALA A 140 11.90 11.32 2.02
CA ALA A 140 11.18 12.44 1.44
C ALA A 140 9.88 12.70 2.23
N PRO A 141 9.42 13.96 2.35
CA PRO A 141 8.04 14.21 2.74
C PRO A 141 7.14 13.37 1.82
N ALA A 142 6.22 12.59 2.36
CA ALA A 142 5.15 12.06 1.56
C ALA A 142 4.53 13.27 0.84
N GLY A 143 4.41 13.23 -0.47
CA GLY A 143 3.56 14.18 -1.18
C GLY A 143 2.22 14.26 -0.43
N PRO A 144 1.32 15.19 -0.71
CA PRO A 144 0.10 15.30 0.06
C PRO A 144 -0.47 13.89 0.21
N ALA A 145 -0.45 13.41 1.48
CA ALA A 145 -0.96 12.09 1.76
C ALA A 145 -2.39 12.05 1.25
N PRO A 146 -2.89 10.92 0.76
CA PRO A 146 -4.32 10.80 0.53
C PRO A 146 -4.99 11.23 1.82
N GLY A 147 -5.73 12.34 1.82
CA GLY A 147 -6.34 12.83 3.04
C GLY A 147 -6.07 14.29 3.39
N GLY A 148 -5.59 15.12 2.45
CA GLY A 148 -5.60 16.57 2.61
C GLY A 148 -4.45 17.19 3.41
N ALA A 149 -4.49 18.51 3.54
CA ALA A 149 -3.41 19.38 4.06
C ALA A 149 -3.02 19.17 5.53
N ALA A 150 -3.75 18.34 6.28
CA ALA A 150 -3.50 18.10 7.71
C ALA A 150 -2.71 16.81 7.99
N ALA A 151 -2.47 15.97 6.98
CA ALA A 151 -1.71 14.74 7.19
C ALA A 151 -0.21 15.00 7.24
N VAL A 152 0.42 14.53 8.29
CA VAL A 152 1.89 14.53 8.43
C VAL A 152 2.40 13.15 8.03
N GLY A 153 3.32 13.09 7.10
CA GLY A 153 3.85 11.81 6.65
C GLY A 153 5.20 11.91 5.96
N TYR A 154 5.75 10.76 5.63
CA TYR A 154 6.95 10.60 4.84
C TYR A 154 6.86 9.33 3.99
N ALA A 155 7.64 9.31 2.92
CA ALA A 155 7.87 8.13 2.10
C ALA A 155 9.37 7.87 1.98
N GLN A 156 9.74 6.61 1.91
CA GLN A 156 11.12 6.17 1.88
C GLN A 156 11.28 5.06 0.85
N PRO A 157 12.22 5.20 -0.11
CA PRO A 157 12.50 4.14 -1.07
C PRO A 157 13.22 2.98 -0.39
N GLY A 158 12.98 1.77 -0.88
CA GLY A 158 13.59 0.57 -0.35
C GLY A 158 13.62 -0.58 -1.35
N ARG A 159 14.32 -1.63 -0.96
CA ARG A 159 14.24 -2.95 -1.58
C ARG A 159 13.15 -3.74 -0.88
N VAL A 160 12.44 -4.55 -1.65
CA VAL A 160 11.44 -5.48 -1.13
C VAL A 160 11.76 -6.87 -1.66
N HIS A 161 11.86 -7.83 -0.77
CA HIS A 161 12.13 -9.22 -1.14
C HIS A 161 11.39 -10.18 -0.22
N GLY A 162 11.26 -11.43 -0.66
CA GLY A 162 10.58 -12.49 0.09
C GLY A 162 9.68 -13.34 -0.76
N GLU A 163 8.66 -13.91 -0.17
CA GLU A 163 7.74 -14.82 -0.84
C GLU A 163 6.31 -14.27 -0.87
N ILE A 164 5.64 -14.49 -2.00
CA ILE A 164 4.20 -14.23 -2.20
C ILE A 164 3.55 -15.57 -2.51
N LEU A 165 2.50 -15.94 -1.78
CA LEU A 165 1.65 -17.08 -2.06
C LEU A 165 0.35 -16.58 -2.69
N VAL A 166 0.00 -17.14 -3.86
CA VAL A 166 -1.28 -16.90 -4.53
C VAL A 166 -1.94 -18.23 -4.82
N GLY A 167 -3.13 -18.43 -4.27
CA GLY A 167 -3.78 -19.73 -4.33
C GLY A 167 -3.05 -20.80 -3.48
N PRO A 168 -3.42 -22.09 -3.64
CA PRO A 168 -2.92 -23.13 -2.74
C PRO A 168 -1.46 -23.54 -3.02
N THR A 169 -0.91 -23.23 -4.17
CA THR A 169 0.37 -23.82 -4.62
C THR A 169 1.33 -22.84 -5.29
N GLU A 170 0.86 -21.70 -5.76
CA GLU A 170 1.71 -20.75 -6.48
C GLU A 170 2.53 -19.91 -5.49
N ARG A 171 3.85 -20.06 -5.53
CA ARG A 171 4.81 -19.29 -4.75
C ARG A 171 5.69 -18.48 -5.68
N LEU A 172 5.73 -17.18 -5.44
CA LEU A 172 6.52 -16.22 -6.21
C LEU A 172 7.62 -15.67 -5.30
N ALA A 173 8.86 -15.92 -5.66
CA ALA A 173 10.01 -15.29 -5.02
C ALA A 173 10.14 -13.86 -5.56
N LEU A 174 9.82 -12.88 -4.74
CA LEU A 174 9.93 -11.46 -5.08
C LEU A 174 11.34 -10.94 -4.80
N ALA A 175 11.89 -10.22 -5.77
CA ALA A 175 13.00 -9.31 -5.57
C ALA A 175 12.70 -8.04 -6.35
N GLY A 176 12.48 -6.95 -5.62
CA GLY A 176 12.00 -5.71 -6.21
C GLY A 176 12.35 -4.48 -5.39
N THR A 177 11.72 -3.40 -5.73
CA THR A 177 11.84 -2.11 -5.06
C THR A 177 10.48 -1.50 -4.82
N GLY A 178 10.37 -0.59 -3.85
CA GLY A 178 9.13 0.08 -3.56
C GLY A 178 9.29 1.15 -2.50
N PHE A 179 8.18 1.71 -2.08
CA PHE A 179 8.17 2.72 -1.04
C PHE A 179 7.52 2.18 0.22
N ARG A 180 8.09 2.56 1.33
CA ARG A 180 7.41 2.54 2.60
C ARG A 180 6.94 3.95 2.93
N SER A 181 5.65 4.09 3.13
CA SER A 181 5.01 5.37 3.44
C SER A 181 4.38 5.33 4.82
N ARG A 182 4.46 6.42 5.51
CA ARG A 182 3.87 6.65 6.83
C ARG A 182 3.06 7.92 6.80
N SER A 183 1.81 7.87 7.24
CA SER A 183 0.97 9.07 7.31
C SER A 183 0.10 9.05 8.56
N SER A 184 -0.18 10.23 9.10
CA SER A 184 -1.13 10.40 10.20
C SER A 184 -1.83 11.74 10.09
N GLY A 185 -3.09 11.79 10.45
CA GLY A 185 -3.93 12.98 10.35
C GLY A 185 -5.36 12.63 10.01
N VAL A 186 -6.15 13.62 9.65
CA VAL A 186 -7.53 13.42 9.24
C VAL A 186 -7.56 12.76 7.86
N LEU A 187 -8.25 11.65 7.77
CA LEU A 187 -8.51 10.99 6.50
C LEU A 187 -9.58 11.75 5.74
N ASP A 188 -9.19 12.41 4.66
CA ASP A 188 -10.08 13.33 3.95
C ASP A 188 -10.28 13.00 2.47
N TRP A 189 -10.31 11.69 2.13
CA TRP A 189 -10.61 11.27 0.75
C TRP A 189 -11.97 11.77 0.23
N TRP A 190 -12.86 12.17 1.13
CA TRP A 190 -14.19 12.69 0.76
C TRP A 190 -14.23 14.17 0.45
N THR A 191 -13.20 14.93 0.84
CA THR A 191 -13.09 16.38 0.59
C THR A 191 -11.87 16.73 -0.26
N GLU A 192 -10.98 15.78 -0.49
CA GLU A 192 -9.82 15.97 -1.35
C GLU A 192 -10.26 16.13 -2.80
N GLY A 193 -9.78 17.16 -3.44
CA GLY A 193 -9.99 17.36 -4.87
C GLY A 193 -9.26 16.27 -5.70
N PRO A 194 -9.59 16.16 -6.99
CA PRO A 194 -8.95 15.18 -7.86
C PRO A 194 -7.44 15.36 -7.84
N HIS A 195 -6.71 14.26 -7.65
CA HIS A 195 -5.26 14.26 -7.69
C HIS A 195 -4.72 13.10 -8.54
N ARG A 196 -3.50 13.29 -9.00
CA ARG A 196 -2.75 12.29 -9.77
C ARG A 196 -1.32 12.33 -9.29
N ARG A 197 -0.80 11.18 -8.92
CA ARG A 197 0.60 11.02 -8.49
C ARG A 197 1.17 9.70 -8.99
N MET A 198 2.46 9.67 -9.20
CA MET A 198 3.21 8.46 -9.50
C MET A 198 4.59 8.56 -8.86
N ALA A 199 5.04 7.44 -8.31
CA ALA A 199 6.40 7.30 -7.79
C ALA A 199 6.97 5.92 -8.14
N TRP A 200 8.28 5.85 -8.31
CA TRP A 200 9.03 4.62 -8.51
C TRP A 200 10.42 4.74 -7.91
N VAL A 201 11.04 3.61 -7.68
CA VAL A 201 12.46 3.55 -7.29
C VAL A 201 13.27 3.32 -8.55
N GLY A 202 14.08 4.28 -8.91
CA GLY A 202 14.97 4.21 -10.08
C GLY A 202 16.26 3.43 -9.80
N PRO A 203 17.12 3.31 -10.81
CA PRO A 203 18.43 2.68 -10.66
C PRO A 203 19.22 3.27 -9.48
N GLY A 204 19.92 2.39 -8.75
CA GLY A 204 20.66 2.80 -7.55
C GLY A 204 19.82 3.07 -6.32
N GLY A 205 18.53 2.73 -6.34
CA GLY A 205 17.65 2.86 -5.17
C GLY A 205 17.08 4.26 -4.93
N THR A 206 17.23 5.18 -5.89
CA THR A 206 16.79 6.58 -5.71
C THR A 206 15.30 6.74 -5.95
N ALA A 207 14.63 7.50 -5.07
CA ALA A 207 13.23 7.90 -5.25
C ALA A 207 13.04 8.78 -6.49
N ARG A 208 12.03 8.49 -7.29
CA ARG A 208 11.61 9.24 -8.46
C ARG A 208 10.10 9.50 -8.39
N ALA A 209 9.68 10.61 -8.98
CA ALA A 209 8.27 10.94 -9.16
C ALA A 209 8.05 11.49 -10.57
N GLY A 210 6.86 11.29 -11.11
CA GLY A 210 6.55 11.72 -12.45
C GLY A 210 5.07 11.81 -12.76
N ASP A 211 4.79 12.11 -14.02
CA ASP A 211 3.43 12.19 -14.56
C ASP A 211 2.96 10.78 -14.95
N PRO A 212 1.85 10.28 -14.37
CA PRO A 212 1.27 8.98 -14.75
C PRO A 212 0.94 8.84 -16.24
N ASP A 213 0.69 9.94 -16.96
CA ASP A 213 0.36 9.90 -18.40
C ASP A 213 1.57 9.62 -19.30
N ARG A 214 2.78 9.66 -18.74
CA ARG A 214 4.02 9.34 -19.44
C ARG A 214 4.53 7.92 -19.16
N ALA A 215 3.77 7.14 -18.44
CA ALA A 215 4.12 5.77 -18.09
C ALA A 215 3.20 4.75 -18.75
N SER A 216 3.75 3.58 -19.04
CA SER A 216 2.97 2.45 -19.54
C SER A 216 2.30 1.73 -18.37
N VAL A 217 0.98 1.59 -18.42
CA VAL A 217 0.22 0.83 -17.41
C VAL A 217 0.45 -0.66 -17.63
N LEU A 218 0.95 -1.35 -16.62
CA LEU A 218 1.16 -2.80 -16.60
C LEU A 218 -0.06 -3.53 -16.04
N GLY A 219 -0.74 -2.93 -15.08
CA GLY A 219 -1.95 -3.48 -14.48
C GLY A 219 -2.65 -2.45 -13.59
N ARG A 220 -3.93 -2.70 -13.29
CA ARG A 220 -4.74 -1.84 -12.41
C ARG A 220 -5.13 -2.58 -11.15
N ALA A 221 -5.13 -1.87 -10.04
CA ALA A 221 -5.52 -2.35 -8.73
C ALA A 221 -6.40 -1.29 -8.03
N PRO A 222 -7.63 -1.10 -8.51
CA PRO A 222 -8.53 -0.10 -7.96
C PRO A 222 -8.92 -0.46 -6.52
N VAL A 223 -9.16 0.54 -5.70
CA VAL A 223 -9.62 0.40 -4.32
C VAL A 223 -10.93 1.17 -4.13
N LEU A 224 -11.98 0.47 -3.72
CA LEU A 224 -13.20 1.11 -3.26
C LEU A 224 -13.08 1.36 -1.75
N VAL A 225 -13.00 2.62 -1.36
CA VAL A 225 -12.96 3.03 0.04
C VAL A 225 -14.37 3.19 0.53
N THR A 226 -14.76 2.40 1.51
CA THR A 226 -16.08 2.48 2.14
C THR A 226 -15.95 2.85 3.61
N ALA A 227 -16.87 3.66 4.11
CA ALA A 227 -16.94 3.99 5.53
C ALA A 227 -18.40 4.24 5.93
N PRO A 228 -18.80 3.97 7.19
CA PRO A 228 -20.16 4.22 7.66
C PRO A 228 -20.58 5.68 7.43
N ALA A 229 -21.78 5.86 6.89
CA ALA A 229 -22.40 7.16 6.61
C ALA A 229 -21.58 8.09 5.66
N ARG A 230 -20.68 7.53 4.86
CA ARG A 230 -19.93 8.24 3.82
C ARG A 230 -20.18 7.61 2.46
N PRO A 231 -20.24 8.40 1.38
CA PRO A 231 -20.31 7.83 0.04
C PRO A 231 -19.03 7.05 -0.27
N PRO A 232 -19.11 5.97 -1.05
CA PRO A 232 -17.91 5.26 -1.49
C PRO A 232 -16.99 6.17 -2.30
N VAL A 233 -15.69 6.07 -2.08
CA VAL A 233 -14.66 6.76 -2.87
C VAL A 233 -13.89 5.75 -3.70
N ARG A 234 -13.75 6.04 -4.99
CA ARG A 234 -12.99 5.22 -5.93
C ARG A 234 -11.56 5.75 -6.03
N LEU A 235 -10.60 4.93 -5.62
CA LEU A 235 -9.18 5.21 -5.74
C LEU A 235 -8.59 4.33 -6.86
N ASP A 236 -8.26 4.90 -8.01
CA ASP A 236 -7.65 4.16 -9.12
C ASP A 236 -6.15 4.08 -8.89
N ARG A 237 -5.65 2.88 -8.68
CA ARG A 237 -4.21 2.58 -8.57
C ARG A 237 -3.77 1.73 -9.75
N ALA A 238 -2.58 1.98 -10.24
CA ALA A 238 -2.01 1.24 -11.35
C ALA A 238 -0.51 1.01 -11.15
N LEU A 239 -0.07 -0.23 -11.41
CA LEU A 239 1.33 -0.53 -11.60
C LEU A 239 1.74 -0.02 -12.98
N CYS A 240 2.79 0.76 -13.03
CA CYS A 240 3.26 1.43 -14.24
C CYS A 240 4.75 1.19 -14.46
N ARG A 241 5.17 1.24 -15.73
CA ARG A 241 6.58 1.24 -16.13
C ARG A 241 6.94 2.59 -16.75
N VAL A 242 8.04 3.14 -16.30
CA VAL A 242 8.69 4.32 -16.90
C VAL A 242 9.91 3.84 -17.67
N GLU A 243 9.99 4.21 -18.94
CA GLU A 243 11.12 3.87 -19.80
C GLU A 243 12.27 4.89 -19.64
N GLY A 244 13.48 4.46 -20.01
CA GLY A 244 14.67 5.32 -20.06
C GLY A 244 15.71 5.01 -18.99
N PRO A 245 16.81 5.78 -18.95
CA PRO A 245 17.95 5.50 -18.06
C PRO A 245 17.62 5.65 -16.56
N ASP A 246 16.64 6.47 -16.22
CA ASP A 246 16.11 6.64 -14.86
C ASP A 246 14.78 5.88 -14.66
N GLY A 247 14.45 4.97 -15.57
CA GLY A 247 13.20 4.25 -15.59
C GLY A 247 13.10 3.21 -14.47
N GLY A 248 11.92 2.62 -14.37
CA GLY A 248 11.61 1.59 -13.37
C GLY A 248 10.12 1.30 -13.33
N ALA A 249 9.74 0.37 -12.48
CA ALA A 249 8.34 0.10 -12.20
C ALA A 249 7.94 0.74 -10.86
N GLY A 250 6.69 1.20 -10.79
CA GLY A 250 6.15 1.82 -9.58
C GLY A 250 4.66 2.09 -9.69
N TRP A 251 4.12 2.73 -8.68
CA TRP A 251 2.68 2.91 -8.54
C TRP A 251 2.23 4.31 -8.89
N ALA A 252 1.20 4.37 -9.73
CA ALA A 252 0.41 5.56 -9.98
C ALA A 252 -0.90 5.49 -9.18
N GLU A 253 -1.36 6.65 -8.72
CA GLU A 253 -2.62 6.80 -8.01
C GLU A 253 -3.40 7.98 -8.58
N ARG A 254 -4.71 7.79 -8.75
CA ARG A 254 -5.65 8.82 -9.19
C ARG A 254 -6.90 8.79 -8.31
N LEU A 255 -7.27 9.94 -7.80
CA LEU A 255 -8.58 10.19 -7.25
C LEU A 255 -9.41 10.89 -8.34
N PRO A 256 -10.45 10.26 -8.89
CA PRO A 256 -11.32 10.93 -9.83
C PRO A 256 -12.10 12.05 -9.14
N GLY A 257 -12.39 13.12 -9.86
CA GLY A 257 -13.22 14.23 -9.39
C GLY A 257 -14.71 13.91 -9.45
#